data_a7f78c2ba7eac98ca86ee2400369b9e4
#
_entry.id   a7f78c2ba7eac98ca86ee2400369b9e4
#
_cell.length_a   1.000
_cell.length_b   1.000
_cell.length_c   1.000
_cell.angle_alpha   90.00
_cell.angle_beta   90.00
_cell.angle_gamma   90.00
#
_symmetry.space_group_name_H-M   'P 1'
#
loop_
_entity.id
_entity.type
_entity.pdbx_description
1 polymer ?
#
loop_
_entity_poly.entity_id
_entity_poly.type
_entity_poly.pdbx_seq_one_letter_code
_entity_poly.pdbx_strand_id
1 'polypeptide(L)'
;LGDVYKRQVHSYLAAQDLTIVSDNLGEIKFDVSYGGNFYAIIENQENYAGLKNYKAEQLISYSREIRDKINKKYKNKFIHSIDKSIRDVSHILWTGQVIDNDSSSRNAVFYGDKAIDRSPCGTGSSARMAQLFAQKKLKVDEDFIHESYIGSKFTCRIEKSTKINNIKGISPVIRGWAKIYGYNKIIVDSSDPFYKGFQVI
;
A
#
# COMPACT_ATOMS: atom_id res chain seq x y z
N LEU A 1 10.48 -19.43 -12.89
CA LEU A 1 9.34 -18.85 -12.18
C LEU A 1 8.59 -17.97 -13.16
N GLY A 2 7.32 -18.27 -13.43
CA GLY A 2 6.45 -17.50 -14.30
C GLY A 2 5.56 -16.53 -13.50
N ASP A 3 4.34 -16.36 -13.99
CA ASP A 3 3.32 -15.56 -13.30
C ASP A 3 2.96 -16.17 -11.95
N VAL A 4 2.86 -15.32 -10.95
CA VAL A 4 2.40 -15.67 -9.60
C VAL A 4 1.00 -15.10 -9.41
N TYR A 5 0.05 -15.98 -9.17
CA TYR A 5 -1.34 -15.63 -8.91
C TYR A 5 -1.65 -15.73 -7.42
N LYS A 6 -2.18 -14.67 -6.83
CA LYS A 6 -2.47 -14.64 -5.40
C LYS A 6 -3.85 -14.06 -5.11
N ARG A 7 -4.72 -14.87 -4.47
CA ARG A 7 -5.91 -14.37 -3.79
C ARG A 7 -5.51 -13.63 -2.53
N GLN A 8 -6.02 -12.44 -2.36
CA GLN A 8 -5.73 -11.59 -1.21
C GLN A 8 -6.82 -11.69 -0.13
N VAL A 9 -6.58 -11.05 1.01
CA VAL A 9 -7.55 -10.97 2.11
C VAL A 9 -8.74 -10.10 1.72
N HIS A 10 -9.85 -10.24 2.46
CA HIS A 10 -10.96 -9.30 2.40
C HIS A 10 -10.45 -7.87 2.59
N SER A 11 -10.72 -7.01 1.61
CA SER A 11 -10.21 -5.64 1.58
C SER A 11 -11.37 -4.65 1.51
N TYR A 12 -11.25 -3.52 2.20
CA TYR A 12 -12.35 -2.57 2.35
C TYR A 12 -11.86 -1.13 2.57
N LEU A 13 -12.70 -0.15 2.22
CA LEU A 13 -12.51 1.25 2.58
C LEU A 13 -12.91 1.44 4.05
N ALA A 14 -11.96 1.83 4.89
CA ALA A 14 -12.17 2.01 6.33
C ALA A 14 -12.63 3.41 6.70
N ALA A 15 -12.14 4.43 5.99
CA ALA A 15 -12.55 5.82 6.16
C ALA A 15 -12.23 6.63 4.90
N GLN A 16 -12.97 7.69 4.70
CA GLN A 16 -12.89 8.57 3.53
C GLN A 16 -12.79 10.04 3.96
N ASP A 17 -12.18 10.85 3.11
CA ASP A 17 -12.12 12.31 3.25
C ASP A 17 -11.51 12.78 4.59
N LEU A 18 -10.50 12.08 5.09
CA LEU A 18 -9.76 12.49 6.28
C LEU A 18 -8.70 13.53 5.93
N THR A 19 -8.33 14.36 6.91
CA THR A 19 -7.30 15.40 6.72
C THR A 19 -6.28 15.41 7.83
N ILE A 20 -5.04 15.75 7.48
CA ILE A 20 -3.97 16.15 8.42
C ILE A 20 -3.24 17.37 7.87
N VAL A 21 -2.49 18.04 8.72
CA VAL A 21 -1.57 19.11 8.29
C VAL A 21 -0.14 18.57 8.32
N SER A 22 0.44 18.41 7.12
CA SER A 22 1.84 18.07 6.95
C SER A 22 2.71 19.32 7.11
N ASP A 23 3.89 19.15 7.73
CA ASP A 23 4.84 20.26 7.88
C ASP A 23 5.47 20.67 6.53
N ASN A 24 5.50 19.72 5.58
CA ASN A 24 6.13 19.92 4.27
C ASN A 24 5.14 20.25 3.15
N LEU A 25 3.90 19.78 3.26
CA LEU A 25 2.89 19.87 2.18
C LEU A 25 1.66 20.69 2.57
N GLY A 26 1.52 21.12 3.84
CA GLY A 26 0.30 21.76 4.32
C GLY A 26 -0.85 20.76 4.53
N GLU A 27 -2.08 21.20 4.33
CA GLU A 27 -3.24 20.32 4.51
C GLU A 27 -3.27 19.23 3.44
N ILE A 28 -3.31 17.97 3.88
CA ILE A 28 -3.40 16.77 3.04
C ILE A 28 -4.68 16.02 3.35
N LYS A 29 -5.47 15.79 2.30
CA LYS A 29 -6.65 14.94 2.30
C LYS A 29 -6.26 13.51 1.89
N PHE A 30 -6.85 12.51 2.55
CA PHE A 30 -6.58 11.10 2.30
C PHE A 30 -7.73 10.19 2.70
N ASP A 31 -7.75 9.01 2.11
CA ASP A 31 -8.62 7.90 2.51
C ASP A 31 -7.81 6.84 3.27
N VAL A 32 -8.48 6.03 4.08
CA VAL A 32 -7.85 4.86 4.69
C VAL A 32 -8.56 3.59 4.23
N SER A 33 -7.80 2.69 3.63
CA SER A 33 -8.27 1.37 3.20
C SER A 33 -7.45 0.24 3.82
N TYR A 34 -8.10 -0.90 4.03
CA TYR A 34 -7.49 -2.14 4.47
C TYR A 34 -7.31 -3.10 3.28
N GLY A 35 -6.10 -3.64 3.12
CA GLY A 35 -5.77 -4.64 2.11
C GLY A 35 -4.85 -5.75 2.63
N GLY A 36 -4.82 -5.95 3.95
CA GLY A 36 -3.87 -6.77 4.72
C GLY A 36 -3.17 -5.96 5.79
N ASN A 37 -3.03 -4.66 5.53
CA ASN A 37 -2.65 -3.59 6.45
C ASN A 37 -3.53 -2.38 6.19
N PHE A 38 -3.51 -1.38 7.07
CA PHE A 38 -4.16 -0.10 6.83
C PHE A 38 -3.24 0.84 6.07
N TYR A 39 -3.73 1.34 4.96
CA TYR A 39 -3.08 2.26 4.03
C TYR A 39 -3.76 3.62 4.07
N ALA A 40 -3.01 4.68 4.33
CA ALA A 40 -3.47 6.02 3.98
C ALA A 40 -3.16 6.25 2.49
N ILE A 41 -4.21 6.48 1.72
CA ILE A 41 -4.14 6.68 0.27
C ILE A 41 -4.27 8.16 -0.02
N ILE A 42 -3.21 8.75 -0.57
CA ILE A 42 -3.11 10.16 -0.92
C ILE A 42 -3.19 10.30 -2.43
N GLU A 43 -4.26 10.90 -2.92
CA GLU A 43 -4.46 11.20 -4.35
C GLU A 43 -3.92 12.58 -4.71
N ASN A 44 -3.75 12.84 -6.01
CA ASN A 44 -3.37 14.16 -6.50
C ASN A 44 -4.34 15.21 -5.97
N GLN A 45 -3.81 16.30 -5.48
CA GLN A 45 -4.53 17.41 -4.88
C GLN A 45 -3.67 18.68 -4.93
N GLU A 46 -4.18 19.83 -4.52
CA GLU A 46 -3.50 21.10 -4.61
C GLU A 46 -2.06 21.06 -4.04
N ASN A 47 -1.90 20.50 -2.85
CA ASN A 47 -0.62 20.42 -2.16
C ASN A 47 0.22 19.18 -2.52
N TYR A 48 -0.28 18.32 -3.40
CA TYR A 48 0.40 17.13 -3.89
C TYR A 48 0.06 16.86 -5.36
N ALA A 49 0.93 17.28 -6.25
CA ALA A 49 0.71 17.26 -7.70
C ALA A 49 1.02 15.91 -8.38
N GLY A 50 1.23 14.83 -7.61
CA GLY A 50 1.48 13.48 -8.11
C GLY A 50 2.94 13.09 -8.22
N LEU A 51 3.17 11.78 -8.40
CA LEU A 51 4.47 11.10 -8.23
C LEU A 51 5.62 11.65 -9.08
N LYS A 52 5.35 12.17 -10.26
CA LYS A 52 6.40 12.70 -11.16
C LYS A 52 7.14 13.93 -10.58
N ASN A 53 6.54 14.59 -9.61
CA ASN A 53 7.09 15.83 -9.02
C ASN A 53 7.95 15.57 -7.78
N TYR A 54 8.08 14.34 -7.33
CA TYR A 54 8.76 13.99 -6.09
C TYR A 54 9.76 12.84 -6.27
N LYS A 55 10.94 12.99 -5.72
CA LYS A 55 11.92 11.92 -5.58
C LYS A 55 11.50 10.94 -4.48
N ALA A 56 11.97 9.70 -4.55
CA ALA A 56 11.67 8.68 -3.55
C ALA A 56 12.05 9.10 -2.12
N GLU A 57 13.18 9.77 -1.95
CA GLU A 57 13.67 10.29 -0.65
C GLU A 57 12.69 11.29 -0.02
N GLN A 58 12.10 12.18 -0.83
CA GLN A 58 11.09 13.14 -0.36
C GLN A 58 9.81 12.41 0.08
N LEU A 59 9.32 11.46 -0.75
CA LEU A 59 8.14 10.65 -0.41
C LEU A 59 8.36 9.84 0.87
N ILE A 60 9.55 9.28 1.07
CA ILE A 60 9.91 8.56 2.31
C ILE A 60 9.85 9.50 3.52
N SER A 61 10.46 10.69 3.42
CA SER A 61 10.47 11.67 4.51
C SER A 61 9.05 12.12 4.87
N TYR A 62 8.26 12.50 3.86
CA TYR A 62 6.87 12.94 4.05
C TYR A 62 5.98 11.81 4.57
N SER A 63 6.20 10.58 4.10
CA SER A 63 5.42 9.43 4.56
C SER A 63 5.60 9.14 6.05
N ARG A 64 6.83 9.23 6.57
CA ARG A 64 7.09 9.05 8.02
C ARG A 64 6.31 10.08 8.84
N GLU A 65 6.48 11.34 8.51
CA GLU A 65 5.82 12.46 9.17
C GLU A 65 4.28 12.30 9.14
N ILE A 66 3.74 12.07 7.94
CA ILE A 66 2.30 11.93 7.71
C ILE A 66 1.73 10.74 8.47
N ARG A 67 2.39 9.58 8.43
CA ARG A 67 1.96 8.37 9.16
C ARG A 67 1.88 8.64 10.67
N ASP A 68 2.89 9.28 11.23
CA ASP A 68 2.94 9.58 12.65
C ASP A 68 1.82 10.56 13.05
N LYS A 69 1.59 11.60 12.25
CA LYS A 69 0.50 12.56 12.46
C LYS A 69 -0.89 11.90 12.34
N ILE A 70 -1.09 11.02 11.35
CA ILE A 70 -2.33 10.26 11.19
C ILE A 70 -2.58 9.40 12.45
N ASN A 71 -1.60 8.62 12.88
CA ASN A 71 -1.75 7.72 14.02
C ASN A 71 -1.93 8.47 15.34
N LYS A 72 -1.36 9.65 15.47
CA LYS A 72 -1.59 10.54 16.62
C LYS A 72 -3.01 11.12 16.58
N LYS A 73 -3.44 11.70 15.45
CA LYS A 73 -4.75 12.36 15.31
C LYS A 73 -5.90 11.36 15.37
N TYR A 74 -5.75 10.20 14.77
CA TYR A 74 -6.78 9.17 14.64
C TYR A 74 -6.47 7.93 15.50
N LYS A 75 -5.88 8.12 16.66
CA LYS A 75 -5.52 7.06 17.61
C LYS A 75 -6.70 6.12 17.87
N ASN A 76 -6.44 4.80 17.79
CA ASN A 76 -7.43 3.74 17.99
C ASN A 76 -8.60 3.71 16.98
N LYS A 77 -8.57 4.50 15.90
CA LYS A 77 -9.63 4.50 14.90
C LYS A 77 -9.53 3.30 13.95
N PHE A 78 -8.32 2.94 13.54
CA PHE A 78 -8.07 1.87 12.56
C PHE A 78 -7.60 0.62 13.29
N ILE A 79 -8.55 -0.28 13.59
CA ILE A 79 -8.31 -1.57 14.23
C ILE A 79 -9.08 -2.62 13.46
N HIS A 80 -8.40 -3.68 13.02
CA HIS A 80 -9.04 -4.75 12.28
C HIS A 80 -10.12 -5.45 13.11
N SER A 81 -11.26 -5.79 12.48
CA SER A 81 -12.45 -6.24 13.20
C SER A 81 -12.27 -7.61 13.88
N ILE A 82 -11.39 -8.46 13.35
CA ILE A 82 -11.12 -9.81 13.84
C ILE A 82 -9.81 -9.84 14.63
N ASP A 83 -8.71 -9.47 14.01
CA ASP A 83 -7.37 -9.48 14.60
C ASP A 83 -7.00 -8.08 15.11
N LYS A 84 -7.07 -7.86 16.42
CA LYS A 84 -6.77 -6.57 17.05
C LYS A 84 -5.30 -6.19 17.06
N SER A 85 -4.39 -7.12 16.72
CA SER A 85 -2.98 -6.82 16.54
C SER A 85 -2.72 -6.01 15.26
N ILE A 86 -3.61 -6.15 14.24
CA ILE A 86 -3.58 -5.34 13.02
C ILE A 86 -4.29 -4.03 13.30
N ARG A 87 -3.51 -3.01 13.52
CA ARG A 87 -4.01 -1.69 13.91
C ARG A 87 -3.13 -0.57 13.42
N ASP A 88 -3.68 0.65 13.44
CA ASP A 88 -3.06 1.90 13.02
C ASP A 88 -2.70 1.90 11.51
N VAL A 89 -2.45 3.06 10.96
CA VAL A 89 -1.96 3.19 9.58
C VAL A 89 -0.47 2.84 9.56
N SER A 90 -0.12 1.77 8.87
CA SER A 90 1.26 1.28 8.76
C SER A 90 1.96 1.75 7.48
N HIS A 91 1.19 2.05 6.44
CA HIS A 91 1.69 2.36 5.10
C HIS A 91 1.07 3.64 4.55
N ILE A 92 1.85 4.39 3.78
CA ILE A 92 1.35 5.50 2.96
C ILE A 92 1.40 5.07 1.49
N LEU A 93 0.29 5.23 0.79
CA LEU A 93 0.17 4.96 -0.63
C LEU A 93 -0.07 6.29 -1.36
N TRP A 94 0.94 6.75 -2.07
CA TRP A 94 0.87 7.92 -2.94
C TRP A 94 0.39 7.49 -4.32
N THR A 95 -0.61 8.14 -4.87
CA THR A 95 -1.04 7.91 -6.26
C THR A 95 -0.41 8.93 -7.20
N GLY A 96 -0.40 8.64 -8.49
CA GLY A 96 0.10 9.58 -9.48
C GLY A 96 -0.23 9.16 -10.91
N GLN A 97 0.21 9.98 -11.85
CA GLN A 97 0.04 9.73 -13.27
C GLN A 97 0.77 8.45 -13.68
N VAL A 98 0.15 7.63 -14.50
CA VAL A 98 0.76 6.45 -15.08
C VAL A 98 1.93 6.83 -16.01
N ILE A 99 2.91 5.92 -16.12
CA ILE A 99 3.99 6.03 -17.10
C ILE A 99 3.54 5.36 -18.40
N ASP A 100 2.92 4.19 -18.26
CA ASP A 100 2.45 3.41 -19.40
C ASP A 100 0.93 3.59 -19.54
N ASN A 101 0.50 3.93 -20.74
CA ASN A 101 -0.91 4.20 -21.06
C ASN A 101 -1.84 2.99 -20.86
N ASP A 102 -1.27 1.77 -20.83
CA ASP A 102 -2.03 0.54 -20.54
C ASP A 102 -2.28 0.35 -19.04
N SER A 103 -1.69 1.18 -18.17
CA SER A 103 -1.88 1.11 -16.73
C SER A 103 -3.15 1.85 -16.30
N SER A 104 -3.90 1.25 -15.37
CA SER A 104 -5.14 1.84 -14.81
C SER A 104 -4.84 2.87 -13.71
N SER A 105 -3.75 2.67 -12.96
CA SER A 105 -3.34 3.54 -11.86
C SER A 105 -1.85 3.33 -11.56
N ARG A 106 -1.22 4.33 -10.95
CA ARG A 106 0.17 4.24 -10.48
C ARG A 106 0.27 4.63 -9.02
N ASN A 107 1.17 3.96 -8.30
CA ASN A 107 1.42 4.27 -6.90
C ASN A 107 2.91 4.26 -6.54
N ALA A 108 3.20 4.88 -5.38
CA ALA A 108 4.40 4.62 -4.60
C ALA A 108 3.95 4.24 -3.19
N VAL A 109 4.33 3.06 -2.73
CA VAL A 109 3.99 2.57 -1.39
C VAL A 109 5.20 2.70 -0.47
N PHE A 110 5.05 3.53 0.55
CA PHE A 110 6.00 3.60 1.66
C PHE A 110 5.68 2.51 2.69
N TYR A 111 6.70 1.73 3.06
CA TYR A 111 6.62 0.69 4.07
C TYR A 111 7.83 0.69 5.00
N GLY A 112 7.67 0.10 6.19
CA GLY A 112 8.68 0.19 7.22
C GLY A 112 8.99 1.64 7.56
N ASP A 113 10.26 2.01 7.57
CA ASP A 113 10.70 3.37 7.88
C ASP A 113 11.60 4.01 6.82
N LYS A 114 12.02 3.26 5.80
CA LYS A 114 13.11 3.71 4.92
C LYS A 114 12.91 3.40 3.43
N ALA A 115 11.78 2.81 3.03
CA ALA A 115 11.68 2.30 1.67
C ALA A 115 10.36 2.61 0.95
N ILE A 116 10.46 2.80 -0.36
CA ILE A 116 9.36 2.71 -1.31
C ILE A 116 9.42 1.33 -1.96
N ASP A 117 8.28 0.64 -2.04
CA ASP A 117 8.17 -0.66 -2.70
C ASP A 117 8.50 -0.52 -4.19
N ARG A 118 9.36 -1.40 -4.70
CA ARG A 118 9.64 -1.46 -6.14
C ARG A 118 8.47 -2.04 -6.93
N SER A 119 7.63 -2.85 -6.30
CA SER A 119 6.38 -3.38 -6.86
C SER A 119 5.21 -2.43 -6.60
N PRO A 120 4.04 -2.62 -7.25
CA PRO A 120 2.82 -1.91 -6.88
C PRO A 120 2.32 -2.21 -5.47
N CYS A 121 2.95 -3.12 -4.75
CA CYS A 121 2.55 -3.68 -3.45
C CYS A 121 1.25 -4.49 -3.52
N GLY A 122 1.28 -5.77 -3.15
CA GLY A 122 0.10 -6.65 -3.23
C GLY A 122 -1.04 -6.19 -2.32
N THR A 123 -0.74 -5.95 -1.05
CA THR A 123 -1.72 -5.45 -0.07
C THR A 123 -2.11 -3.98 -0.33
N GLY A 124 -1.18 -3.16 -0.84
CA GLY A 124 -1.47 -1.79 -1.28
C GLY A 124 -2.41 -1.74 -2.48
N SER A 125 -2.20 -2.61 -3.49
CA SER A 125 -3.11 -2.73 -4.63
C SER A 125 -4.50 -3.21 -4.20
N SER A 126 -4.57 -4.11 -3.22
CA SER A 126 -5.83 -4.58 -2.64
C SER A 126 -6.58 -3.44 -1.94
N ALA A 127 -5.88 -2.63 -1.15
CA ALA A 127 -6.43 -1.45 -0.48
C ALA A 127 -6.91 -0.40 -1.51
N ARG A 128 -6.13 -0.17 -2.59
CA ARG A 128 -6.51 0.76 -3.66
C ARG A 128 -7.75 0.29 -4.41
N MET A 129 -7.82 -0.98 -4.79
CA MET A 129 -9.02 -1.54 -5.43
C MET A 129 -10.26 -1.43 -4.52
N ALA A 130 -10.11 -1.66 -3.22
CA ALA A 130 -11.21 -1.52 -2.26
C ALA A 130 -11.71 -0.08 -2.16
N GLN A 131 -10.82 0.90 -2.18
CA GLN A 131 -11.17 2.33 -2.23
C GLN A 131 -11.94 2.64 -3.53
N LEU A 132 -11.39 2.28 -4.69
CA LEU A 132 -12.00 2.54 -5.99
C LEU A 132 -13.36 1.86 -6.14
N PHE A 133 -13.51 0.63 -5.64
CA PHE A 133 -14.79 -0.09 -5.61
C PHE A 133 -15.83 0.64 -4.76
N ALA A 134 -15.47 1.07 -3.55
CA ALA A 134 -16.36 1.83 -2.68
C ALA A 134 -16.79 3.16 -3.31
N GLN A 135 -15.89 3.81 -4.06
CA GLN A 135 -16.15 5.03 -4.84
C GLN A 135 -16.86 4.77 -6.18
N LYS A 136 -17.21 3.52 -6.50
CA LYS A 136 -17.84 3.11 -7.77
C LYS A 136 -16.99 3.40 -9.02
N LYS A 137 -15.68 3.50 -8.86
CA LYS A 137 -14.70 3.75 -9.93
C LYS A 137 -14.06 2.46 -10.49
N LEU A 138 -14.30 1.31 -9.86
CA LEU A 138 -13.84 -0.01 -10.28
C LEU A 138 -14.93 -1.03 -9.99
N LYS A 139 -15.17 -1.96 -10.91
CA LYS A 139 -16.22 -2.98 -10.81
C LYS A 139 -15.62 -4.37 -10.56
N VAL A 140 -16.49 -5.33 -10.17
CA VAL A 140 -16.17 -6.76 -10.14
C VAL A 140 -15.86 -7.21 -11.57
N ASP A 141 -14.88 -8.11 -11.72
CA ASP A 141 -14.38 -8.66 -12.98
C ASP A 141 -13.74 -7.66 -13.95
N GLU A 142 -13.55 -6.42 -13.55
CA GLU A 142 -12.81 -5.42 -14.31
C GLU A 142 -11.30 -5.56 -14.06
N ASP A 143 -10.49 -5.56 -15.12
CA ASP A 143 -9.03 -5.58 -15.02
C ASP A 143 -8.51 -4.24 -14.52
N PHE A 144 -7.62 -4.32 -13.53
CA PHE A 144 -6.95 -3.18 -12.93
C PHE A 144 -5.44 -3.38 -13.01
N ILE A 145 -4.79 -2.70 -13.97
CA ILE A 145 -3.35 -2.74 -14.13
C ILE A 145 -2.72 -1.67 -13.23
N HIS A 146 -2.08 -2.12 -12.15
CA HIS A 146 -1.48 -1.24 -11.18
C HIS A 146 0.03 -1.14 -11.41
N GLU A 147 0.51 0.08 -11.59
CA GLU A 147 1.89 0.41 -11.88
C GLU A 147 2.60 0.91 -10.61
N SER A 148 3.85 0.51 -10.41
CA SER A 148 4.68 0.99 -9.29
C SER A 148 5.39 2.30 -9.60
N TYR A 149 6.08 2.84 -8.59
CA TYR A 149 6.91 4.03 -8.74
C TYR A 149 7.96 3.90 -9.86
N ILE A 150 8.52 2.72 -10.06
CA ILE A 150 9.54 2.43 -11.09
C ILE A 150 8.98 1.80 -12.37
N GLY A 151 7.64 1.70 -12.52
CA GLY A 151 6.99 1.17 -13.72
C GLY A 151 6.80 -0.35 -13.76
N SER A 152 7.07 -1.10 -12.67
CA SER A 152 6.67 -2.50 -12.63
C SER A 152 5.15 -2.62 -12.47
N LYS A 153 4.54 -3.70 -12.99
CA LYS A 153 3.10 -3.83 -13.06
C LYS A 153 2.59 -5.08 -12.37
N PHE A 154 1.40 -4.95 -11.76
CA PHE A 154 0.53 -6.06 -11.42
C PHE A 154 -0.76 -5.99 -12.23
N THR A 155 -1.24 -7.14 -12.69
CA THR A 155 -2.60 -7.29 -13.22
C THR A 155 -3.49 -7.74 -12.08
N CYS A 156 -4.45 -6.91 -11.74
CA CYS A 156 -5.32 -7.11 -10.59
C CYS A 156 -6.78 -7.20 -11.06
N ARG A 157 -7.62 -7.84 -10.23
CA ARG A 157 -9.07 -7.92 -10.48
C ARG A 157 -9.82 -8.08 -9.16
N ILE A 158 -11.02 -7.56 -9.08
CA ILE A 158 -11.96 -7.87 -8.01
C ILE A 158 -12.72 -9.13 -8.40
N GLU A 159 -12.46 -10.25 -7.71
CA GLU A 159 -13.15 -11.53 -7.98
C GLU A 159 -14.63 -11.48 -7.56
N LYS A 160 -14.92 -10.84 -6.44
CA LYS A 160 -16.28 -10.64 -5.93
C LYS A 160 -16.35 -9.55 -4.88
N SER A 161 -17.54 -8.98 -4.72
CA SER A 161 -17.86 -8.19 -3.53
C SER A 161 -18.10 -9.13 -2.33
N THR A 162 -17.72 -8.68 -1.15
CA THR A 162 -17.80 -9.47 0.08
C THR A 162 -18.31 -8.61 1.23
N LYS A 163 -18.81 -9.28 2.30
CA LYS A 163 -19.21 -8.61 3.53
C LYS A 163 -18.77 -9.47 4.71
N ILE A 164 -17.95 -8.91 5.59
CA ILE A 164 -17.48 -9.58 6.82
C ILE A 164 -17.76 -8.64 8.00
N ASN A 165 -18.40 -9.14 9.06
CA ASN A 165 -18.77 -8.35 10.24
C ASN A 165 -19.47 -7.01 9.87
N ASN A 166 -20.41 -7.06 8.92
CA ASN A 166 -21.10 -5.89 8.36
C ASN A 166 -20.24 -4.90 7.56
N ILE A 167 -18.94 -5.14 7.39
CA ILE A 167 -18.05 -4.32 6.56
C ILE A 167 -18.15 -4.82 5.12
N LYS A 168 -18.65 -3.96 4.23
CA LYS A 168 -18.63 -4.22 2.79
C LYS A 168 -17.21 -4.07 2.26
N GLY A 169 -16.81 -4.97 1.38
CA GLY A 169 -15.48 -4.96 0.78
C GLY A 169 -15.41 -5.86 -0.44
N ILE A 170 -14.21 -6.26 -0.78
CA ILE A 170 -13.89 -7.05 -1.96
C ILE A 170 -12.98 -8.23 -1.63
N SER A 171 -13.00 -9.24 -2.50
CA SER A 171 -11.99 -10.30 -2.60
C SER A 171 -11.09 -10.00 -3.79
N PRO A 172 -9.91 -9.39 -3.61
CA PRO A 172 -9.04 -9.04 -4.73
C PRO A 172 -8.13 -10.20 -5.12
N VAL A 173 -7.79 -10.26 -6.40
CA VAL A 173 -6.81 -11.18 -6.97
C VAL A 173 -5.72 -10.36 -7.65
N ILE A 174 -4.48 -10.78 -7.44
CA ILE A 174 -3.30 -10.11 -7.97
C ILE A 174 -2.43 -11.12 -8.71
N ARG A 175 -2.04 -10.79 -9.94
CA ARG A 175 -1.08 -11.49 -10.75
C ARG A 175 0.16 -10.61 -10.90
N GLY A 176 1.29 -11.14 -10.48
CA GLY A 176 2.62 -10.56 -10.66
C GLY A 176 3.55 -11.54 -11.34
N TRP A 177 4.82 -11.17 -11.44
CA TRP A 177 5.87 -12.05 -11.95
C TRP A 177 7.09 -12.06 -11.04
N ALA A 178 7.85 -13.14 -11.09
CA ALA A 178 9.10 -13.27 -10.35
C ALA A 178 10.17 -13.95 -11.21
N LYS A 179 11.43 -13.55 -11.01
CA LYS A 179 12.60 -14.17 -11.62
C LYS A 179 13.63 -14.50 -10.56
N ILE A 180 14.32 -15.62 -10.74
CA ILE A 180 15.51 -15.94 -9.93
C ILE A 180 16.64 -15.04 -10.44
N TYR A 181 17.29 -14.32 -9.53
CA TYR A 181 18.47 -13.52 -9.86
C TYR A 181 19.72 -13.93 -9.05
N GLY A 182 19.60 -14.92 -8.17
CA GLY A 182 20.74 -15.43 -7.44
C GLY A 182 20.42 -16.67 -6.60
N TYR A 183 21.47 -17.39 -6.25
CA TYR A 183 21.47 -18.48 -5.28
C TYR A 183 22.45 -18.13 -4.18
N ASN A 184 22.05 -18.27 -2.92
CA ASN A 184 22.86 -17.91 -1.77
C ASN A 184 23.06 -19.14 -0.88
N LYS A 185 24.30 -19.35 -0.41
CA LYS A 185 24.61 -20.27 0.67
C LYS A 185 24.86 -19.44 1.94
N ILE A 186 23.99 -19.60 2.93
CA ILE A 186 24.09 -18.91 4.20
C ILE A 186 24.69 -19.86 5.21
N ILE A 187 25.76 -19.45 5.90
CA ILE A 187 26.41 -20.19 6.97
C ILE A 187 26.06 -19.49 8.27
N VAL A 188 25.49 -20.22 9.21
CA VAL A 188 25.24 -19.76 10.57
C VAL A 188 26.22 -20.46 11.48
N ASP A 189 27.21 -19.74 12.02
CA ASP A 189 28.20 -20.22 12.92
C ASP A 189 27.77 -19.99 14.37
N SER A 190 27.45 -21.04 15.10
CA SER A 190 26.99 -20.94 16.49
C SER A 190 28.08 -20.46 17.47
N SER A 191 29.33 -20.37 17.04
CA SER A 191 30.43 -19.80 17.85
C SER A 191 30.46 -18.26 17.79
N ASP A 192 29.78 -17.66 16.80
CA ASP A 192 29.57 -16.20 16.74
C ASP A 192 28.51 -15.80 17.79
N PRO A 193 28.83 -14.97 18.79
CA PRO A 193 27.88 -14.51 19.79
C PRO A 193 26.65 -13.77 19.18
N PHE A 194 26.74 -13.30 17.95
CA PHE A 194 25.67 -12.60 17.22
C PHE A 194 24.99 -13.44 16.14
N TYR A 195 25.18 -14.75 16.11
CA TYR A 195 24.66 -15.65 15.06
C TYR A 195 23.14 -15.60 14.89
N LYS A 196 22.38 -15.17 15.90
CA LYS A 196 20.92 -14.96 15.83
C LYS A 196 20.53 -13.62 15.18
N GLY A 197 21.51 -12.81 14.83
CA GLY A 197 21.33 -11.46 14.31
C GLY A 197 21.37 -10.38 15.39
N PHE A 198 21.62 -9.17 14.97
CA PHE A 198 21.62 -7.97 15.81
C PHE A 198 21.16 -6.76 15.00
N GLN A 199 20.69 -5.75 15.71
CA GLN A 199 20.35 -4.47 15.11
C GLN A 199 21.01 -3.37 15.93
N VAL A 200 21.74 -2.49 15.24
CA VAL A 200 22.24 -1.23 15.81
C VAL A 200 21.25 -0.13 15.39
N ILE A 201 20.64 0.53 16.36
CA ILE A 201 19.61 1.55 16.18
C ILE A 201 20.21 2.90 16.58
#